data_4bbff89c226c33ff03db4d9cf9da1388
#
_entry.id   4bbff89c226c33ff03db4d9cf9da1388
#
_cell.length_a   1.000
_cell.length_b   1.000
_cell.length_c   1.000
_cell.angle_alpha   90.00
_cell.angle_beta   90.00
_cell.angle_gamma   90.00
#
_symmetry.space_group_name_H-M   'P 1'
#
loop_
_entity.id
_entity.type
_entity.pdbx_description
1 polymer ?
#
loop_
_entity_poly.entity_id
_entity_poly.type
_entity_poly.pdbx_seq_one_letter_code
_entity_poly.pdbx_strand_id
1 'polypeptide(L)'
;MPVHVSSEIGHLREVLVHTPGPELMAVTPSTRVDYLYDDIIDVATARREHRRFVAILERFAKVHYVAALLADVVANPEVRELLSREAMDVVPYEPLARELSERPGEELVKLLIEGREEDPGPLARTLNECGYTLPPLPNLFFTRDVAMGIIDHVLIGSMRHGIRWTEELLMKSLFMYHPLLSNAGILYDGSMERRLNHTLEGGDVHPLRRDTIMIGFSERSSPAAIDHLATLLFASTTITNVIVVVMPAENTAIHLDMIFTQVDRELCVVYPPHFVGPERLPILHWRKGQTQMKEMPNIFTALRACDLAMEPIFCGGERRIVQEREQWASGCNFAAMRPGLVTSYARNEATLREMEKMGFRIVNSVAFLTGEQQIADGDRAVLTFEGSELVRGGGGPRCMTCPVVRDDPWD
;
A
#
# COMPACT_ATOMS: atom_id res chain seq x y z
N MET A 1 -1.55 -17.17 12.57
CA MET A 1 -0.75 -17.77 11.48
C MET A 1 0.50 -16.94 11.29
N PRO A 2 1.63 -17.49 10.87
CA PRO A 2 2.78 -16.66 10.57
C PRO A 2 2.49 -15.80 9.34
N VAL A 3 2.92 -14.53 9.36
CA VAL A 3 3.00 -13.72 8.15
C VAL A 3 4.02 -14.37 7.21
N HIS A 4 3.69 -14.46 5.92
CA HIS A 4 4.63 -14.95 4.91
C HIS A 4 4.36 -14.30 3.56
N VAL A 5 5.27 -13.44 3.09
CA VAL A 5 5.18 -12.74 1.80
C VAL A 5 6.55 -12.71 1.15
N SER A 6 6.84 -13.69 0.30
CA SER A 6 8.11 -13.78 -0.44
C SER A 6 8.07 -13.13 -1.82
N SER A 7 6.87 -12.78 -2.31
CA SER A 7 6.67 -12.12 -3.62
C SER A 7 5.35 -11.36 -3.70
N GLU A 8 5.25 -10.46 -4.68
CA GLU A 8 3.99 -9.76 -5.00
C GLU A 8 2.96 -10.64 -5.70
N ILE A 9 3.37 -11.73 -6.35
CA ILE A 9 2.54 -12.54 -7.25
C ILE A 9 2.19 -13.94 -6.74
N GLY A 10 2.73 -14.37 -5.60
CA GLY A 10 2.36 -15.66 -5.01
C GLY A 10 0.86 -15.76 -4.74
N HIS A 11 0.31 -16.98 -4.69
CA HIS A 11 -1.09 -17.16 -4.37
C HIS A 11 -1.45 -16.43 -3.07
N LEU A 12 -2.36 -15.48 -3.16
CA LEU A 12 -2.84 -14.71 -2.04
C LEU A 12 -3.70 -15.59 -1.14
N ARG A 13 -3.31 -15.75 0.13
CA ARG A 13 -4.03 -16.55 1.12
C ARG A 13 -4.76 -15.69 2.13
N GLU A 14 -4.09 -14.64 2.60
CA GLU A 14 -4.69 -13.71 3.57
C GLU A 14 -4.23 -12.29 3.30
N VAL A 15 -5.16 -11.34 3.46
CA VAL A 15 -4.94 -9.93 3.17
C VAL A 15 -5.71 -9.05 4.15
N LEU A 16 -5.08 -7.95 4.58
CA LEU A 16 -5.75 -6.89 5.33
C LEU A 16 -6.28 -5.84 4.35
N VAL A 17 -7.50 -5.35 4.64
CA VAL A 17 -8.15 -4.25 3.92
C VAL A 17 -8.85 -3.33 4.91
N HIS A 18 -9.10 -2.09 4.50
CA HIS A 18 -10.01 -1.18 5.20
C HIS A 18 -11.02 -0.63 4.19
N THR A 19 -12.31 -0.75 4.48
CA THR A 19 -13.35 -0.20 3.61
C THR A 19 -13.55 1.28 3.92
N PRO A 20 -13.45 2.18 2.93
CA PRO A 20 -13.67 3.61 3.13
C PRO A 20 -14.98 3.93 3.85
N GLY A 21 -14.96 4.86 4.77
CA GLY A 21 -16.06 5.19 5.67
C GLY A 21 -16.26 6.70 5.90
N PRO A 22 -16.87 7.07 7.05
CA PRO A 22 -17.12 8.46 7.40
C PRO A 22 -15.86 9.31 7.52
N GLU A 23 -14.70 8.74 7.77
CA GLU A 23 -13.40 9.43 7.80
C GLU A 23 -13.10 10.22 6.52
N LEU A 24 -13.65 9.78 5.38
CA LEU A 24 -13.53 10.51 4.11
C LEU A 24 -14.28 11.86 4.10
N MET A 25 -15.23 12.08 5.01
CA MET A 25 -15.96 13.35 5.07
C MET A 25 -15.09 14.54 5.50
N ALA A 26 -13.91 14.27 6.09
CA ALA A 26 -12.93 15.31 6.41
C ALA A 26 -12.22 15.87 5.18
N VAL A 27 -12.27 15.15 4.05
CA VAL A 27 -11.69 15.59 2.77
C VAL A 27 -12.69 16.53 2.07
N THR A 28 -12.45 17.82 2.21
CA THR A 28 -13.25 18.89 1.61
C THR A 28 -12.42 19.65 0.57
N PRO A 29 -13.01 20.54 -0.24
CA PRO A 29 -12.23 21.36 -1.18
C PRO A 29 -11.10 22.16 -0.52
N SER A 30 -11.25 22.56 0.75
CA SER A 30 -10.24 23.31 1.50
C SER A 30 -9.18 22.44 2.15
N THR A 31 -9.50 21.20 2.52
CA THR A 31 -8.60 20.30 3.27
C THR A 31 -7.99 19.18 2.43
N ARG A 32 -8.43 18.98 1.17
CA ARG A 32 -8.01 17.85 0.34
C ARG A 32 -6.49 17.70 0.19
N VAL A 33 -5.77 18.81 0.07
CA VAL A 33 -4.31 18.81 -0.07
C VAL A 33 -3.64 18.35 1.23
N ASP A 34 -4.16 18.78 2.39
CA ASP A 34 -3.64 18.39 3.70
C ASP A 34 -3.81 16.88 3.95
N TYR A 35 -4.91 16.30 3.41
CA TYR A 35 -5.18 14.87 3.44
C TYR A 35 -4.60 14.09 2.25
N LEU A 36 -3.80 14.74 1.38
CA LEU A 36 -3.09 14.13 0.25
C LEU A 36 -4.03 13.60 -0.86
N TYR A 37 -5.15 14.26 -1.08
CA TYR A 37 -6.14 13.94 -2.11
C TYR A 37 -6.07 14.89 -3.30
N ASP A 38 -6.22 14.34 -4.49
CA ASP A 38 -6.33 15.13 -5.72
C ASP A 38 -7.70 15.83 -5.82
N ASP A 39 -8.74 15.15 -5.34
CA ASP A 39 -10.13 15.63 -5.40
C ASP A 39 -10.96 15.01 -4.26
N ILE A 40 -12.15 15.54 -4.04
CA ILE A 40 -13.12 14.95 -3.10
C ILE A 40 -13.72 13.66 -3.66
N ILE A 41 -14.09 12.75 -2.76
CA ILE A 41 -14.61 11.43 -3.09
C ILE A 41 -16.07 11.31 -2.61
N ASP A 42 -16.97 10.82 -3.47
CA ASP A 42 -18.28 10.37 -3.02
C ASP A 42 -18.16 9.08 -2.20
N VAL A 43 -18.38 9.20 -0.90
CA VAL A 43 -18.19 8.11 0.07
C VAL A 43 -19.04 6.89 -0.26
N ALA A 44 -20.29 7.09 -0.69
CA ALA A 44 -21.20 5.98 -0.97
C ALA A 44 -20.74 5.19 -2.20
N THR A 45 -20.28 5.88 -3.23
CA THR A 45 -19.74 5.26 -4.44
C THR A 45 -18.40 4.58 -4.17
N ALA A 46 -17.46 5.25 -3.49
CA ALA A 46 -16.18 4.66 -3.11
C ALA A 46 -16.36 3.35 -2.31
N ARG A 47 -17.30 3.33 -1.36
CA ARG A 47 -17.65 2.11 -0.61
C ARG A 47 -18.19 1.00 -1.49
N ARG A 48 -19.03 1.31 -2.50
CA ARG A 48 -19.55 0.31 -3.44
C ARG A 48 -18.43 -0.27 -4.32
N GLU A 49 -17.56 0.61 -4.84
CA GLU A 49 -16.41 0.22 -5.65
C GLU A 49 -15.45 -0.67 -4.85
N HIS A 50 -15.10 -0.24 -3.62
CA HIS A 50 -14.22 -1.00 -2.74
C HIS A 50 -14.82 -2.36 -2.33
N ARG A 51 -16.11 -2.43 -1.98
CA ARG A 51 -16.78 -3.70 -1.68
C ARG A 51 -16.75 -4.66 -2.87
N ARG A 52 -16.86 -4.17 -4.10
CA ARG A 52 -16.72 -4.99 -5.30
C ARG A 52 -15.29 -5.53 -5.44
N PHE A 53 -14.30 -4.69 -5.20
CA PHE A 53 -12.91 -5.12 -5.14
C PHE A 53 -12.67 -6.17 -4.07
N VAL A 54 -13.17 -5.97 -2.85
CA VAL A 54 -13.05 -6.95 -1.77
C VAL A 54 -13.75 -8.27 -2.12
N ALA A 55 -14.94 -8.22 -2.74
CA ALA A 55 -15.63 -9.43 -3.19
C ALA A 55 -14.83 -10.25 -4.21
N ILE A 56 -13.96 -9.59 -5.02
CA ILE A 56 -12.98 -10.31 -5.86
C ILE A 56 -11.96 -11.02 -4.98
N LEU A 57 -11.36 -10.31 -4.02
CA LEU A 57 -10.33 -10.88 -3.14
C LEU A 57 -10.85 -12.09 -2.35
N GLU A 58 -12.09 -12.03 -1.85
CA GLU A 58 -12.76 -13.10 -1.08
C GLU A 58 -12.95 -14.40 -1.87
N ARG A 59 -12.84 -14.37 -3.22
CA ARG A 59 -12.85 -15.59 -4.05
C ARG A 59 -11.53 -16.36 -3.98
N PHE A 60 -10.45 -15.71 -3.57
CA PHE A 60 -9.09 -16.27 -3.63
C PHE A 60 -8.41 -16.32 -2.27
N ALA A 61 -8.81 -15.45 -1.34
CA ALA A 61 -8.13 -15.24 -0.08
C ALA A 61 -9.10 -14.99 1.07
N LYS A 62 -8.63 -15.24 2.28
CA LYS A 62 -9.28 -14.76 3.49
C LYS A 62 -8.99 -13.28 3.65
N VAL A 63 -10.05 -12.47 3.68
CA VAL A 63 -9.96 -11.03 3.86
C VAL A 63 -10.20 -10.68 5.32
N HIS A 64 -9.31 -9.85 5.88
CA HIS A 64 -9.42 -9.32 7.23
C HIS A 64 -9.61 -7.81 7.18
N TYR A 65 -10.58 -7.31 7.92
CA TYR A 65 -10.87 -5.88 7.98
C TYR A 65 -10.14 -5.23 9.15
N VAL A 66 -9.33 -4.19 8.88
CA VAL A 66 -8.54 -3.48 9.90
C VAL A 66 -9.41 -3.02 11.07
N ALA A 67 -10.59 -2.44 10.81
CA ALA A 67 -11.49 -1.99 11.88
C ALA A 67 -11.98 -3.13 12.79
N ALA A 68 -12.26 -4.32 12.22
CA ALA A 68 -12.65 -5.49 13.00
C ALA A 68 -11.51 -6.02 13.87
N LEU A 69 -10.31 -6.13 13.28
CA LEU A 69 -9.11 -6.55 14.03
C LEU A 69 -8.76 -5.56 15.15
N LEU A 70 -8.95 -4.25 14.92
CA LEU A 70 -8.78 -3.23 15.97
C LEU A 70 -9.77 -3.43 17.10
N ALA A 71 -11.04 -3.72 16.79
CA ALA A 71 -12.06 -3.99 17.82
C ALA A 71 -11.67 -5.17 18.73
N ASP A 72 -11.02 -6.19 18.17
CA ASP A 72 -10.55 -7.36 18.94
C ASP A 72 -9.39 -6.99 19.89
N VAL A 73 -8.50 -6.08 19.51
CA VAL A 73 -7.30 -5.76 20.32
C VAL A 73 -7.48 -4.59 21.28
N VAL A 74 -8.38 -3.64 21.02
CA VAL A 74 -8.56 -2.46 21.90
C VAL A 74 -9.19 -2.81 23.26
N ALA A 75 -9.64 -4.05 23.45
CA ALA A 75 -10.02 -4.56 24.77
C ALA A 75 -8.79 -4.82 25.67
N ASN A 76 -7.61 -5.02 25.09
CA ASN A 76 -6.37 -5.26 25.82
C ASN A 76 -5.85 -3.97 26.46
N PRO A 77 -5.63 -3.91 27.80
CA PRO A 77 -5.09 -2.73 28.48
C PRO A 77 -3.73 -2.28 27.94
N GLU A 78 -2.85 -3.21 27.55
CA GLU A 78 -1.53 -2.88 26.99
C GLU A 78 -1.62 -2.12 25.66
N VAL A 79 -2.63 -2.45 24.83
CA VAL A 79 -2.90 -1.73 23.58
C VAL A 79 -3.34 -0.31 23.88
N ARG A 80 -4.23 -0.13 24.87
CA ARG A 80 -4.69 1.20 25.29
C ARG A 80 -3.57 2.06 25.85
N GLU A 81 -2.68 1.47 26.63
CA GLU A 81 -1.49 2.14 27.14
C GLU A 81 -0.56 2.55 26.01
N LEU A 82 -0.30 1.66 25.04
CA LEU A 82 0.49 1.97 23.84
C LEU A 82 -0.14 3.14 23.06
N LEU A 83 -1.43 3.07 22.76
CA LEU A 83 -2.15 4.10 22.02
C LEU A 83 -2.08 5.46 22.73
N SER A 84 -2.32 5.49 24.05
CA SER A 84 -2.27 6.73 24.85
C SER A 84 -0.86 7.31 24.90
N ARG A 85 0.15 6.49 25.15
CA ARG A 85 1.54 6.92 25.24
C ARG A 85 2.06 7.49 23.91
N GLU A 86 1.89 6.74 22.83
CA GLU A 86 2.37 7.17 21.51
C GLU A 86 1.60 8.40 20.98
N ALA A 87 0.28 8.47 21.29
CA ALA A 87 -0.51 9.63 20.92
C ALA A 87 -0.05 10.87 21.68
N MET A 88 0.26 10.76 22.98
CA MET A 88 0.79 11.88 23.80
C MET A 88 2.16 12.37 23.35
N ASP A 89 2.99 11.50 22.76
CA ASP A 89 4.27 11.89 22.18
C ASP A 89 4.10 12.81 20.95
N VAL A 90 2.99 12.65 20.21
CA VAL A 90 2.70 13.45 19.01
C VAL A 90 1.76 14.62 19.31
N VAL A 91 0.71 14.37 20.09
CA VAL A 91 -0.33 15.34 20.49
C VAL A 91 -0.41 15.38 22.01
N PRO A 92 0.36 16.21 22.72
CA PRO A 92 0.36 16.28 24.19
C PRO A 92 -0.92 16.94 24.72
N TYR A 93 -2.04 16.22 24.66
CA TYR A 93 -3.38 16.68 25.04
C TYR A 93 -4.05 15.67 25.97
N GLU A 94 -4.04 15.92 27.27
CA GLU A 94 -4.56 15.06 28.32
C GLU A 94 -6.00 14.53 28.12
N PRO A 95 -6.97 15.35 27.62
CA PRO A 95 -8.30 14.81 27.36
C PRO A 95 -8.30 13.69 26.29
N LEU A 96 -7.46 13.77 25.26
CA LEU A 96 -7.32 12.71 24.25
C LEU A 96 -6.77 11.44 24.89
N ALA A 97 -5.70 11.55 25.71
CA ALA A 97 -5.11 10.40 26.39
C ALA A 97 -6.13 9.68 27.27
N ARG A 98 -6.97 10.42 28.00
CA ARG A 98 -8.07 9.87 28.80
C ARG A 98 -9.10 9.16 27.92
N GLU A 99 -9.53 9.76 26.82
CA GLU A 99 -10.47 9.14 25.89
C GLU A 99 -9.92 7.85 25.29
N LEU A 100 -8.65 7.79 24.94
CA LEU A 100 -7.99 6.58 24.42
C LEU A 100 -7.93 5.45 25.45
N SER A 101 -7.79 5.79 26.73
CA SER A 101 -7.74 4.80 27.81
C SER A 101 -9.11 4.31 28.29
N GLU A 102 -10.14 5.17 28.30
CA GLU A 102 -11.41 4.92 28.97
C GLU A 102 -12.58 4.56 28.02
N ARG A 103 -12.54 4.98 26.73
CA ARG A 103 -13.68 4.74 25.82
C ARG A 103 -13.98 3.26 25.61
N PRO A 104 -15.28 2.87 25.48
CA PRO A 104 -15.66 1.52 25.05
C PRO A 104 -15.04 1.11 23.74
N GLY A 105 -14.81 -0.19 23.52
CA GLY A 105 -14.04 -0.72 22.39
C GLY A 105 -14.49 -0.21 21.01
N GLU A 106 -15.79 -0.33 20.68
CA GLU A 106 -16.31 0.12 19.38
C GLU A 106 -16.22 1.64 19.19
N GLU A 107 -16.52 2.41 20.25
CA GLU A 107 -16.38 3.87 20.23
C GLU A 107 -14.92 4.31 20.13
N LEU A 108 -14.00 3.53 20.70
CA LEU A 108 -12.57 3.79 20.59
C LEU A 108 -12.09 3.56 19.16
N VAL A 109 -12.48 2.46 18.52
CA VAL A 109 -12.14 2.19 17.11
C VAL A 109 -12.67 3.32 16.21
N LYS A 110 -13.91 3.75 16.45
CA LYS A 110 -14.50 4.89 15.73
C LYS A 110 -13.68 6.17 15.94
N LEU A 111 -13.32 6.50 17.18
CA LEU A 111 -12.49 7.66 17.48
C LEU A 111 -11.14 7.62 16.75
N LEU A 112 -10.49 6.46 16.73
CA LEU A 112 -9.19 6.27 16.09
C LEU A 112 -9.24 6.44 14.57
N ILE A 113 -10.34 6.06 13.93
CA ILE A 113 -10.49 6.10 12.46
C ILE A 113 -11.13 7.42 12.00
N GLU A 114 -12.23 7.84 12.65
CA GLU A 114 -12.98 9.05 12.26
C GLU A 114 -12.40 10.34 12.86
N GLY A 115 -11.43 10.22 13.77
CA GLY A 115 -10.77 11.34 14.41
C GLY A 115 -11.54 11.92 15.60
N ARG A 116 -10.89 12.90 16.26
CA ARG A 116 -11.46 13.71 17.34
C ARG A 116 -11.40 15.18 16.95
N GLU A 117 -12.57 15.79 16.84
CA GLU A 117 -12.65 17.22 16.64
C GLU A 117 -12.06 17.99 17.85
N GLU A 118 -11.54 19.18 17.60
CA GLU A 118 -11.12 20.10 18.66
C GLU A 118 -12.34 20.60 19.45
N ASP A 119 -12.07 20.99 20.72
CA ASP A 119 -13.05 21.73 21.50
C ASP A 119 -12.99 23.22 21.09
N PRO A 120 -13.94 23.72 20.27
CA PRO A 120 -13.80 25.03 19.66
C PRO A 120 -13.93 26.15 20.69
N GLY A 121 -12.99 27.09 20.67
CA GLY A 121 -13.06 28.34 21.39
C GLY A 121 -14.17 29.30 20.86
N PRO A 122 -14.41 30.44 21.52
CA PRO A 122 -15.47 31.37 21.11
C PRO A 122 -15.36 31.86 19.67
N LEU A 123 -14.13 32.09 19.17
CA LEU A 123 -13.89 32.57 17.82
C LEU A 123 -14.20 31.47 16.79
N ALA A 124 -13.66 30.28 17.00
CA ALA A 124 -13.89 29.13 16.12
C ALA A 124 -15.39 28.80 16.01
N ARG A 125 -16.12 28.81 17.13
CA ARG A 125 -17.58 28.64 17.13
C ARG A 125 -18.31 29.73 16.33
N THR A 126 -17.87 31.00 16.46
CA THR A 126 -18.45 32.10 15.75
C THR A 126 -18.23 32.01 14.24
N LEU A 127 -17.04 31.51 13.84
CA LEU A 127 -16.69 31.32 12.44
C LEU A 127 -17.17 29.99 11.88
N ASN A 128 -17.75 29.13 12.73
CA ASN A 128 -18.09 27.75 12.38
C ASN A 128 -16.89 26.96 11.85
N GLU A 129 -15.71 27.18 12.45
CA GLU A 129 -14.46 26.50 12.16
C GLU A 129 -14.27 25.38 13.17
N CYS A 130 -13.91 24.19 12.69
CA CYS A 130 -13.56 23.05 13.52
C CYS A 130 -12.29 22.38 12.99
N GLY A 131 -11.27 22.28 13.85
CA GLY A 131 -10.08 21.49 13.62
C GLY A 131 -10.21 20.09 14.22
N TYR A 132 -9.13 19.34 14.15
CA TYR A 132 -9.03 18.01 14.76
C TYR A 132 -7.85 17.95 15.74
N THR A 133 -8.13 17.50 16.95
CA THR A 133 -7.08 17.12 17.93
C THR A 133 -6.44 15.80 17.52
N LEU A 134 -7.26 14.83 17.06
CA LEU A 134 -6.81 13.60 16.41
C LEU A 134 -7.37 13.61 14.99
N PRO A 135 -6.54 13.71 13.94
CA PRO A 135 -7.06 13.73 12.59
C PRO A 135 -7.76 12.43 12.21
N PRO A 136 -8.83 12.47 11.41
CA PRO A 136 -9.39 11.28 10.80
C PRO A 136 -8.41 10.64 9.80
N LEU A 137 -8.64 9.39 9.42
CA LEU A 137 -7.75 8.58 8.60
C LEU A 137 -8.34 8.27 7.21
N PRO A 138 -8.58 9.26 6.35
CA PRO A 138 -9.18 9.03 5.04
C PRO A 138 -8.30 8.18 4.11
N ASN A 139 -6.98 8.08 4.39
CA ASN A 139 -6.04 7.26 3.62
C ASN A 139 -5.90 5.82 4.13
N LEU A 140 -6.57 5.44 5.22
CA LEU A 140 -6.43 4.09 5.82
C LEU A 140 -6.84 2.96 4.88
N PHE A 141 -7.70 3.22 3.88
CA PHE A 141 -8.05 2.19 2.88
C PHE A 141 -6.88 1.85 1.95
N PHE A 142 -5.82 2.66 1.92
CA PHE A 142 -4.52 2.32 1.34
C PHE A 142 -3.65 1.60 2.37
N THR A 143 -4.08 0.41 2.76
CA THR A 143 -3.43 -0.38 3.81
C THR A 143 -2.00 -0.80 3.48
N ARG A 144 -1.63 -0.75 2.21
CA ARG A 144 -0.28 -1.08 1.71
C ARG A 144 0.79 -0.13 2.25
N ASP A 145 0.48 1.16 2.33
CA ASP A 145 1.50 2.17 2.60
C ASP A 145 2.08 2.05 4.00
N VAL A 146 1.23 1.69 4.96
CA VAL A 146 1.56 1.76 6.38
C VAL A 146 2.09 0.45 6.96
N ALA A 147 1.81 -0.70 6.33
CA ALA A 147 2.35 -1.99 6.77
C ALA A 147 2.55 -2.95 5.60
N MET A 148 3.60 -3.74 5.68
CA MET A 148 3.95 -4.71 4.64
C MET A 148 4.57 -5.98 5.23
N GLY A 149 4.08 -7.14 4.75
CA GLY A 149 4.73 -8.43 5.00
C GLY A 149 5.95 -8.60 4.11
N ILE A 150 7.08 -9.03 4.67
CA ILE A 150 8.30 -9.33 3.93
C ILE A 150 8.90 -10.62 4.49
N ILE A 151 8.96 -11.66 3.64
CA ILE A 151 9.35 -13.01 4.07
C ILE A 151 8.47 -13.39 5.27
N ASP A 152 9.02 -13.65 6.43
CA ASP A 152 8.30 -14.07 7.65
C ASP A 152 8.17 -12.92 8.67
N HIS A 153 8.36 -11.68 8.26
CA HIS A 153 8.35 -10.50 9.10
C HIS A 153 7.39 -9.42 8.61
N VAL A 154 7.19 -8.43 9.45
CA VAL A 154 6.40 -7.23 9.14
C VAL A 154 7.27 -5.99 9.23
N LEU A 155 7.07 -5.07 8.30
CA LEU A 155 7.57 -3.71 8.38
C LEU A 155 6.39 -2.80 8.70
N ILE A 156 6.54 -1.92 9.67
CA ILE A 156 5.62 -0.79 9.91
C ILE A 156 6.24 0.42 9.21
N GLY A 157 5.47 1.07 8.35
CA GLY A 157 5.91 2.25 7.63
C GLY A 157 6.23 3.42 8.55
N SER A 158 7.01 4.37 8.05
CA SER A 158 7.20 5.70 8.63
C SER A 158 6.69 6.70 7.63
N MET A 159 5.46 7.18 7.85
CA MET A 159 4.75 8.00 6.87
C MET A 159 5.43 9.36 6.68
N ARG A 160 5.63 9.74 5.42
CA ARG A 160 6.26 11.03 5.06
C ARG A 160 5.46 12.22 5.59
N HIS A 161 4.14 12.14 5.49
CA HIS A 161 3.24 13.20 5.91
C HIS A 161 2.64 12.91 7.28
N GLY A 162 2.87 13.84 8.21
CA GLY A 162 2.46 13.69 9.61
C GLY A 162 0.96 13.48 9.82
N ILE A 163 0.11 13.85 8.85
CA ILE A 163 -1.34 13.60 8.93
C ILE A 163 -1.69 12.10 9.03
N ARG A 164 -0.79 11.21 8.60
CA ARG A 164 -0.99 9.75 8.57
C ARG A 164 -0.35 9.01 9.77
N TRP A 165 0.23 9.72 10.75
CA TRP A 165 0.97 9.07 11.85
C TRP A 165 0.13 8.08 12.67
N THR A 166 -1.17 8.31 12.81
CA THR A 166 -2.06 7.41 13.56
C THR A 166 -2.21 6.06 12.86
N GLU A 167 -2.13 6.01 11.52
CA GLU A 167 -2.17 4.75 10.77
C GLU A 167 -1.03 3.81 11.17
N GLU A 168 0.20 4.34 11.36
CA GLU A 168 1.36 3.57 11.83
C GLU A 168 1.08 2.93 13.19
N LEU A 169 0.52 3.72 14.12
CA LEU A 169 0.20 3.27 15.46
C LEU A 169 -0.86 2.18 15.48
N LEU A 170 -1.91 2.31 14.64
CA LEU A 170 -2.95 1.30 14.52
C LEU A 170 -2.39 -0.02 13.98
N MET A 171 -1.64 0.04 12.88
CA MET A 171 -1.07 -1.17 12.29
C MET A 171 -0.03 -1.82 13.22
N LYS A 172 0.82 -1.04 13.89
CA LYS A 172 1.73 -1.53 14.92
C LYS A 172 0.98 -2.27 16.02
N SER A 173 -0.12 -1.69 16.52
CA SER A 173 -0.95 -2.33 17.56
C SER A 173 -1.48 -3.70 17.11
N LEU A 174 -1.94 -3.81 15.86
CA LEU A 174 -2.41 -5.06 15.30
C LEU A 174 -1.29 -6.11 15.22
N PHE A 175 -0.14 -5.75 14.67
CA PHE A 175 0.98 -6.69 14.50
C PHE A 175 1.70 -7.03 15.81
N MET A 176 1.56 -6.23 16.86
CA MET A 176 2.08 -6.55 18.19
C MET A 176 1.14 -7.43 19.01
N TYR A 177 -0.17 -7.22 18.92
CA TYR A 177 -1.10 -7.76 19.91
C TYR A 177 -2.20 -8.65 19.34
N HIS A 178 -2.52 -8.56 18.04
CA HIS A 178 -3.59 -9.40 17.51
C HIS A 178 -3.12 -10.85 17.32
N PRO A 179 -3.85 -11.88 17.84
CA PRO A 179 -3.41 -13.28 17.83
C PRO A 179 -3.10 -13.86 16.43
N LEU A 180 -3.76 -13.33 15.38
CA LEU A 180 -3.50 -13.75 13.99
C LEU A 180 -2.20 -13.18 13.44
N LEU A 181 -1.70 -12.05 13.95
CA LEU A 181 -0.64 -11.24 13.33
C LEU A 181 0.64 -11.17 14.18
N SER A 182 0.53 -11.25 15.50
CA SER A 182 1.64 -10.98 16.43
C SER A 182 2.81 -11.99 16.38
N ASN A 183 2.64 -13.11 15.71
CA ASN A 183 3.69 -14.13 15.59
C ASN A 183 4.78 -13.79 14.56
N ALA A 184 4.56 -12.80 13.69
CA ALA A 184 5.51 -12.45 12.63
C ALA A 184 6.76 -11.72 13.16
N GLY A 185 6.58 -10.92 14.20
CA GLY A 185 7.60 -9.98 14.65
C GLY A 185 7.74 -8.76 13.71
N ILE A 186 7.97 -7.61 14.30
CA ILE A 186 8.21 -6.37 13.55
C ILE A 186 9.72 -6.25 13.32
N LEU A 187 10.15 -6.37 12.05
CA LEU A 187 11.56 -6.22 11.66
C LEU A 187 11.97 -4.75 11.55
N TYR A 188 11.10 -3.91 11.04
CA TYR A 188 11.29 -2.47 10.91
C TYR A 188 10.10 -1.76 11.55
N ASP A 189 10.36 -0.91 12.54
CA ASP A 189 9.33 -0.12 13.24
C ASP A 189 9.47 1.36 12.86
N GLY A 190 8.77 1.76 11.79
CA GLY A 190 8.79 3.13 11.28
C GLY A 190 8.27 4.17 12.27
N SER A 191 7.40 3.78 13.21
CA SER A 191 6.91 4.68 14.25
C SER A 191 8.04 5.18 15.17
N MET A 192 9.10 4.39 15.33
CA MET A 192 10.31 4.79 16.06
C MET A 192 11.26 5.62 15.18
N GLU A 193 11.33 5.34 13.90
CA GLU A 193 12.19 6.03 12.92
C GLU A 193 11.73 7.45 12.61
N ARG A 194 10.48 7.78 12.84
CA ARG A 194 9.88 9.13 12.63
C ARG A 194 10.70 10.23 13.32
N ARG A 195 11.27 9.95 14.48
CA ARG A 195 12.11 10.89 15.23
C ARG A 195 13.42 11.26 14.51
N LEU A 196 13.85 10.41 13.57
CA LEU A 196 15.05 10.61 12.75
C LEU A 196 14.74 11.18 11.36
N ASN A 197 13.47 11.49 11.05
CA ASN A 197 13.00 11.82 9.71
C ASN A 197 13.32 10.74 8.66
N HIS A 198 13.43 9.50 9.06
CA HIS A 198 13.54 8.35 8.18
C HIS A 198 12.13 7.95 7.76
N THR A 199 11.79 8.14 6.49
CA THR A 199 10.47 7.82 5.95
C THR A 199 10.53 6.61 5.03
N LEU A 200 9.54 5.72 5.14
CA LEU A 200 9.40 4.52 4.33
C LEU A 200 7.92 4.16 4.21
N GLU A 201 7.41 4.11 3.00
CA GLU A 201 6.02 3.73 2.72
C GLU A 201 5.96 2.47 1.84
N GLY A 202 4.96 1.60 2.08
CA GLY A 202 4.91 0.28 1.46
C GLY A 202 4.59 0.26 -0.02
N GLY A 203 4.09 1.38 -0.59
CA GLY A 203 3.97 1.55 -2.02
C GLY A 203 5.31 1.47 -2.76
N ASP A 204 6.41 1.78 -2.07
CA ASP A 204 7.77 1.68 -2.58
C ASP A 204 8.42 0.31 -2.39
N VAL A 205 7.85 -0.58 -1.60
CA VAL A 205 8.49 -1.84 -1.19
C VAL A 205 7.87 -3.03 -1.92
N HIS A 206 8.63 -3.68 -2.78
CA HIS A 206 8.20 -4.78 -3.63
C HIS A 206 9.04 -6.04 -3.41
N PRO A 207 8.59 -7.04 -2.64
CA PRO A 207 9.19 -8.35 -2.64
C PRO A 207 8.96 -9.02 -4.00
N LEU A 208 10.03 -9.29 -4.74
CA LEU A 208 9.96 -9.91 -6.06
C LEU A 208 10.13 -11.43 -5.99
N ARG A 209 11.02 -11.86 -5.12
CA ARG A 209 11.32 -13.25 -4.82
C ARG A 209 11.92 -13.33 -3.41
N ARG A 210 11.92 -14.52 -2.79
CA ARG A 210 12.44 -14.76 -1.43
C ARG A 210 13.85 -14.22 -1.15
N ASP A 211 14.65 -13.97 -2.18
CA ASP A 211 16.02 -13.46 -2.10
C ASP A 211 16.21 -12.06 -2.69
N THR A 212 15.16 -11.48 -3.28
CA THR A 212 15.25 -10.23 -4.03
C THR A 212 14.08 -9.30 -3.72
N ILE A 213 14.40 -8.07 -3.33
CA ILE A 213 13.44 -6.99 -3.11
C ILE A 213 13.78 -5.80 -3.99
N MET A 214 12.76 -5.08 -4.44
CA MET A 214 12.91 -3.80 -5.12
C MET A 214 12.28 -2.69 -4.28
N ILE A 215 12.98 -1.56 -4.15
CA ILE A 215 12.55 -0.44 -3.32
C ILE A 215 12.64 0.85 -4.12
N GLY A 216 11.59 1.67 -4.09
CA GLY A 216 11.59 3.02 -4.62
C GLY A 216 12.27 4.00 -3.65
N PHE A 217 13.26 4.75 -4.12
CA PHE A 217 13.64 6.01 -3.50
C PHE A 217 12.78 7.09 -4.13
N SER A 218 11.74 7.50 -3.44
CA SER A 218 10.68 8.36 -3.93
C SER A 218 10.53 9.63 -3.11
N GLU A 219 9.49 10.41 -3.34
CA GLU A 219 9.07 11.50 -2.45
C GLU A 219 8.73 10.99 -1.04
N ARG A 220 8.26 9.73 -0.94
CA ARG A 220 7.76 9.12 0.30
C ARG A 220 8.79 8.31 1.08
N SER A 221 9.81 7.77 0.42
CA SER A 221 10.80 6.90 1.06
C SER A 221 12.20 7.50 0.98
N SER A 222 12.84 7.71 2.13
CA SER A 222 14.14 8.37 2.24
C SER A 222 15.31 7.38 2.07
N PRO A 223 16.49 7.85 1.59
CA PRO A 223 17.67 6.99 1.44
C PRO A 223 18.10 6.33 2.74
N ALA A 224 18.10 7.07 3.85
CA ALA A 224 18.51 6.55 5.15
C ALA A 224 17.61 5.42 5.66
N ALA A 225 16.29 5.52 5.42
CA ALA A 225 15.35 4.45 5.74
C ALA A 225 15.58 3.20 4.87
N ILE A 226 15.87 3.40 3.57
CA ILE A 226 16.18 2.30 2.64
C ILE A 226 17.49 1.60 3.07
N ASP A 227 18.55 2.35 3.42
CA ASP A 227 19.82 1.79 3.90
C ASP A 227 19.62 0.99 5.20
N HIS A 228 18.85 1.53 6.14
CA HIS A 228 18.53 0.84 7.39
C HIS A 228 17.73 -0.44 7.12
N LEU A 229 16.65 -0.36 6.33
CA LEU A 229 15.86 -1.53 5.98
C LEU A 229 16.70 -2.60 5.29
N ALA A 230 17.51 -2.24 4.28
CA ALA A 230 18.38 -3.21 3.58
C ALA A 230 19.34 -3.90 4.54
N THR A 231 19.91 -3.18 5.51
CA THR A 231 20.78 -3.74 6.54
C THR A 231 20.04 -4.78 7.40
N LEU A 232 18.83 -4.48 7.84
CA LEU A 232 17.98 -5.40 8.61
C LEU A 232 17.59 -6.65 7.78
N LEU A 233 17.19 -6.44 6.53
CA LEU A 233 16.83 -7.52 5.61
C LEU A 233 18.00 -8.47 5.37
N PHE A 234 19.21 -7.94 5.12
CA PHE A 234 20.42 -8.75 4.94
C PHE A 234 20.82 -9.51 6.20
N ALA A 235 20.56 -8.96 7.38
CA ALA A 235 20.90 -9.60 8.64
C ALA A 235 19.91 -10.71 9.02
N SER A 236 18.61 -10.50 8.80
CA SER A 236 17.56 -11.27 9.46
C SER A 236 16.70 -12.11 8.50
N THR A 237 16.90 -11.98 7.18
CA THR A 237 16.07 -12.67 6.18
C THR A 237 16.89 -13.40 5.12
N THR A 238 16.20 -14.04 4.19
CA THR A 238 16.79 -14.67 3.00
C THR A 238 17.17 -13.69 1.90
N ILE A 239 16.81 -12.40 2.03
CA ILE A 239 17.11 -11.36 1.04
C ILE A 239 18.62 -11.19 0.89
N THR A 240 19.08 -11.26 -0.35
CA THR A 240 20.49 -11.08 -0.74
C THR A 240 20.67 -10.00 -1.81
N ASN A 241 19.57 -9.56 -2.43
CA ASN A 241 19.59 -8.54 -3.46
C ASN A 241 18.54 -7.45 -3.15
N VAL A 242 18.99 -6.19 -3.16
CA VAL A 242 18.14 -5.01 -3.07
C VAL A 242 18.34 -4.20 -4.35
N ILE A 243 17.26 -4.02 -5.13
CA ILE A 243 17.25 -3.15 -6.30
C ILE A 243 16.59 -1.84 -5.88
N VAL A 244 17.28 -0.71 -6.06
CA VAL A 244 16.73 0.61 -5.76
C VAL A 244 16.43 1.34 -7.06
N VAL A 245 15.17 1.78 -7.21
CA VAL A 245 14.73 2.65 -8.29
C VAL A 245 14.78 4.09 -7.80
N VAL A 246 15.63 4.92 -8.39
CA VAL A 246 15.78 6.34 -8.00
C VAL A 246 14.72 7.16 -8.72
N MET A 247 13.65 7.49 -8.01
CA MET A 247 12.49 8.17 -8.58
C MET A 247 12.61 9.70 -8.43
N PRO A 248 12.00 10.48 -9.33
CA PRO A 248 11.89 11.92 -9.14
C PRO A 248 10.96 12.23 -7.97
N ALA A 249 11.22 13.32 -7.25
CA ALA A 249 10.32 13.83 -6.22
C ALA A 249 9.15 14.60 -6.87
N GLU A 250 8.24 13.87 -7.50
CA GLU A 250 7.09 14.41 -8.23
C GLU A 250 5.79 13.76 -7.75
N ASN A 251 4.72 14.55 -7.68
CA ASN A 251 3.38 14.07 -7.28
C ASN A 251 2.79 13.03 -8.24
N THR A 252 3.30 12.95 -9.47
CA THR A 252 2.85 11.98 -10.48
C THR A 252 3.32 10.55 -10.22
N ALA A 253 4.37 10.38 -9.43
CA ALA A 253 4.96 9.07 -9.11
C ALA A 253 5.41 9.04 -7.65
N ILE A 254 4.43 9.19 -6.73
CA ILE A 254 4.70 9.24 -5.29
C ILE A 254 5.29 7.94 -4.74
N HIS A 255 4.93 6.80 -5.35
CA HIS A 255 5.41 5.46 -4.99
C HIS A 255 5.82 4.67 -6.23
N LEU A 256 6.68 3.66 -6.03
CA LEU A 256 7.12 2.75 -7.08
C LEU A 256 5.95 2.00 -7.74
N ASP A 257 4.92 1.62 -7.01
CA ASP A 257 3.75 0.92 -7.52
C ASP A 257 2.85 1.77 -8.44
N MET A 258 3.09 3.07 -8.50
CA MET A 258 2.46 3.95 -9.48
C MET A 258 3.09 3.85 -10.88
N ILE A 259 4.29 3.26 -10.98
CA ILE A 259 5.06 3.17 -12.23
C ILE A 259 5.53 1.76 -12.58
N PHE A 260 5.48 0.82 -11.62
CA PHE A 260 5.90 -0.57 -11.79
C PHE A 260 5.05 -1.51 -10.94
N THR A 261 4.57 -2.63 -11.52
CA THR A 261 4.03 -3.77 -10.76
C THR A 261 4.34 -5.08 -11.48
N GLN A 262 4.85 -6.07 -10.75
CA GLN A 262 4.95 -7.45 -11.25
C GLN A 262 3.55 -8.07 -11.34
N VAL A 263 3.22 -8.70 -12.49
CA VAL A 263 1.89 -9.29 -12.75
C VAL A 263 1.93 -10.79 -13.03
N ASP A 264 3.11 -11.30 -13.40
CA ASP A 264 3.39 -12.73 -13.56
C ASP A 264 4.87 -13.00 -13.29
N ARG A 265 5.30 -14.25 -13.30
CA ARG A 265 6.71 -14.62 -13.09
C ARG A 265 7.66 -13.89 -14.05
N GLU A 266 7.25 -13.73 -15.30
CA GLU A 266 8.04 -13.17 -16.40
C GLU A 266 7.50 -11.85 -16.95
N LEU A 267 6.48 -11.26 -16.31
CA LEU A 267 5.81 -10.06 -16.82
C LEU A 267 5.65 -9.00 -15.72
N CYS A 268 5.88 -7.75 -16.12
CA CYS A 268 5.60 -6.58 -15.28
C CYS A 268 4.92 -5.48 -16.09
N VAL A 269 4.04 -4.72 -15.46
CA VAL A 269 3.48 -3.49 -16.03
C VAL A 269 4.38 -2.34 -15.62
N VAL A 270 4.76 -1.50 -16.57
CA VAL A 270 5.65 -0.35 -16.33
C VAL A 270 5.10 0.90 -16.98
N TYR A 271 5.40 2.06 -16.39
CA TYR A 271 5.23 3.35 -17.03
C TYR A 271 6.43 3.60 -17.96
N PRO A 272 6.26 3.52 -19.28
CA PRO A 272 7.39 3.44 -20.22
C PRO A 272 8.41 4.57 -20.09
N PRO A 273 8.03 5.86 -19.91
CA PRO A 273 8.99 6.95 -19.82
C PRO A 273 10.07 6.77 -18.74
N HIS A 274 9.74 6.13 -17.65
CA HIS A 274 10.66 5.93 -16.51
C HIS A 274 11.55 4.69 -16.65
N PHE A 275 11.25 3.77 -17.56
CA PHE A 275 12.02 2.51 -17.69
C PHE A 275 12.57 2.25 -19.08
N VAL A 276 11.98 2.87 -20.12
CA VAL A 276 12.34 2.67 -21.52
C VAL A 276 12.59 4.03 -22.17
N GLY A 277 13.69 4.17 -22.84
CA GLY A 277 14.03 5.41 -23.53
C GLY A 277 15.05 6.28 -22.80
N PRO A 278 15.20 7.55 -23.21
CA PRO A 278 16.28 8.43 -22.75
C PRO A 278 16.07 8.98 -21.32
N GLU A 279 14.82 9.06 -20.87
CA GLU A 279 14.45 9.62 -19.55
C GLU A 279 14.36 8.54 -18.45
N ARG A 280 14.88 7.33 -18.73
CA ARG A 280 14.81 6.24 -17.75
C ARG A 280 15.49 6.58 -16.44
N LEU A 281 14.88 6.13 -15.36
CA LEU A 281 15.35 6.35 -13.99
C LEU A 281 16.68 5.62 -13.72
N PRO A 282 17.55 6.17 -12.86
CA PRO A 282 18.72 5.46 -12.36
C PRO A 282 18.31 4.25 -11.54
N ILE A 283 19.01 3.13 -11.74
CA ILE A 283 18.77 1.87 -11.03
C ILE A 283 20.05 1.47 -10.31
N LEU A 284 19.93 1.23 -9.00
CA LEU A 284 21.04 0.78 -8.18
C LEU A 284 20.78 -0.66 -7.71
N HIS A 285 21.82 -1.47 -7.68
CA HIS A 285 21.75 -2.85 -7.18
C HIS A 285 22.73 -3.04 -6.04
N TRP A 286 22.21 -3.44 -4.88
CA TRP A 286 22.98 -3.75 -3.69
C TRP A 286 22.90 -5.24 -3.38
N ARG A 287 24.06 -5.90 -3.33
CA ARG A 287 24.16 -7.30 -2.94
C ARG A 287 24.66 -7.44 -1.51
N LYS A 288 24.12 -8.40 -0.78
CA LYS A 288 24.58 -8.76 0.56
C LYS A 288 26.10 -8.99 0.58
N GLY A 289 26.77 -8.36 1.52
CA GLY A 289 28.23 -8.42 1.66
C GLY A 289 29.02 -7.41 0.82
N GLN A 290 28.37 -6.63 -0.05
CA GLN A 290 29.02 -5.52 -0.76
C GLN A 290 28.89 -4.23 0.03
N THR A 291 29.94 -3.41 0.01
CA THR A 291 29.97 -2.11 0.69
C THR A 291 29.44 -0.95 -0.17
N GLN A 292 29.23 -1.18 -1.45
CA GLN A 292 28.75 -0.18 -2.40
C GLN A 292 27.67 -0.76 -3.30
N MET A 293 26.70 0.07 -3.65
CA MET A 293 25.72 -0.24 -4.67
C MET A 293 26.35 -0.09 -6.06
N LYS A 294 25.92 -0.93 -6.99
CA LYS A 294 26.29 -0.86 -8.39
C LYS A 294 25.19 -0.21 -9.19
N GLU A 295 25.48 0.83 -9.94
CA GLU A 295 24.56 1.37 -10.93
C GLU A 295 24.38 0.38 -12.09
N MET A 296 23.12 0.15 -12.47
CA MET A 296 22.71 -0.78 -13.51
C MET A 296 22.23 0.00 -14.75
N PRO A 297 22.46 -0.50 -15.96
CA PRO A 297 22.06 0.20 -17.19
C PRO A 297 20.57 0.50 -17.29
N ASN A 298 19.73 -0.37 -16.74
CA ASN A 298 18.26 -0.26 -16.64
C ASN A 298 17.71 -1.31 -15.71
N ILE A 299 16.40 -1.20 -15.38
CA ILE A 299 15.69 -2.12 -14.49
C ILE A 299 15.76 -3.59 -14.95
N PHE A 300 15.60 -3.85 -16.25
CA PHE A 300 15.57 -5.21 -16.78
C PHE A 300 16.94 -5.89 -16.69
N THR A 301 18.02 -5.11 -16.77
CA THR A 301 19.37 -5.63 -16.53
C THR A 301 19.60 -5.94 -15.06
N ALA A 302 19.08 -5.12 -14.15
CA ALA A 302 19.13 -5.37 -12.70
C ALA A 302 18.33 -6.63 -12.33
N LEU A 303 17.11 -6.77 -12.87
CA LEU A 303 16.27 -7.95 -12.65
C LEU A 303 16.95 -9.23 -13.17
N ARG A 304 17.51 -9.22 -14.39
CA ARG A 304 18.27 -10.39 -14.91
C ARG A 304 19.48 -10.74 -14.07
N ALA A 305 20.15 -9.74 -13.47
CA ALA A 305 21.28 -10.00 -12.56
C ALA A 305 20.86 -10.69 -11.24
N CYS A 306 19.56 -10.73 -10.97
CA CYS A 306 18.92 -11.44 -9.86
C CYS A 306 18.14 -12.69 -10.34
N ASP A 307 18.40 -13.19 -11.55
CA ASP A 307 17.70 -14.33 -12.17
C ASP A 307 16.17 -14.13 -12.29
N LEU A 308 15.74 -12.87 -12.46
CA LEU A 308 14.36 -12.45 -12.68
C LEU A 308 14.26 -11.79 -14.06
N ALA A 309 14.07 -12.58 -15.12
CA ALA A 309 13.82 -12.06 -16.45
C ALA A 309 12.35 -11.66 -16.59
N MET A 310 12.09 -10.36 -16.72
CA MET A 310 10.73 -9.83 -16.92
C MET A 310 10.61 -9.08 -18.22
N GLU A 311 9.51 -9.31 -18.94
CA GLU A 311 9.12 -8.56 -20.12
C GLU A 311 8.13 -7.45 -19.73
N PRO A 312 8.33 -6.19 -20.18
CA PRO A 312 7.46 -5.09 -19.81
C PRO A 312 6.17 -5.06 -20.63
N ILE A 313 5.06 -4.79 -19.96
CA ILE A 313 3.78 -4.39 -20.51
C ILE A 313 3.66 -2.88 -20.32
N PHE A 314 3.37 -2.14 -21.38
CA PHE A 314 3.40 -0.68 -21.35
C PHE A 314 2.07 -0.10 -20.90
N CYS A 315 2.08 0.54 -19.73
CA CYS A 315 0.95 1.33 -19.25
C CYS A 315 0.59 2.42 -20.28
N GLY A 316 -0.67 2.46 -20.71
CA GLY A 316 -1.16 3.41 -21.72
C GLY A 316 -0.70 3.14 -23.15
N GLY A 317 0.00 2.00 -23.41
CA GLY A 317 0.46 1.59 -24.74
C GLY A 317 1.57 2.48 -25.29
N GLU A 318 1.51 2.81 -26.60
CA GLU A 318 2.62 3.50 -27.29
C GLU A 318 2.55 5.05 -27.20
N ARG A 319 1.37 5.61 -26.99
CA ARG A 319 1.16 7.06 -27.05
C ARG A 319 1.44 7.73 -25.72
N ARG A 320 2.43 8.62 -25.64
CA ARG A 320 2.84 9.35 -24.43
C ARG A 320 1.67 9.97 -23.67
N ILE A 321 0.78 10.68 -24.34
CA ILE A 321 -0.38 11.32 -23.69
C ILE A 321 -1.34 10.31 -23.03
N VAL A 322 -1.45 9.09 -23.59
CA VAL A 322 -2.26 8.03 -23.00
C VAL A 322 -1.55 7.39 -21.81
N GLN A 323 -0.22 7.19 -21.94
CA GLN A 323 0.63 6.71 -20.87
C GLN A 323 0.52 7.59 -19.62
N GLU A 324 0.63 8.91 -19.78
CA GLU A 324 0.50 9.88 -18.66
C GLU A 324 -0.90 9.82 -18.02
N ARG A 325 -1.96 9.78 -18.83
CA ARG A 325 -3.33 9.73 -18.32
C ARG A 325 -3.66 8.44 -17.59
N GLU A 326 -3.21 7.30 -18.11
CA GLU A 326 -3.51 6.01 -17.47
C GLU A 326 -2.59 5.73 -16.28
N GLN A 327 -1.33 6.20 -16.33
CA GLN A 327 -0.45 6.15 -15.16
C GLN A 327 -1.03 6.97 -14.00
N TRP A 328 -1.50 8.21 -14.25
CA TRP A 328 -2.23 9.01 -13.25
C TRP A 328 -3.47 8.30 -12.70
N ALA A 329 -4.16 7.55 -13.54
CA ALA A 329 -5.31 6.73 -13.15
C ALA A 329 -4.92 5.35 -12.58
N SER A 330 -3.73 5.23 -11.99
CA SER A 330 -3.22 3.99 -11.38
C SER A 330 -3.11 2.81 -12.38
N GLY A 331 -2.79 3.09 -13.66
CA GLY A 331 -2.71 2.08 -14.71
C GLY A 331 -1.55 1.10 -14.56
N CYS A 332 -0.55 1.41 -13.71
CA CYS A 332 0.52 0.47 -13.34
C CYS A 332 0.21 -0.30 -12.05
N ASN A 333 -0.83 0.07 -11.29
CA ASN A 333 -1.06 -0.42 -9.94
C ASN A 333 -2.01 -1.64 -9.93
N PHE A 334 -1.45 -2.84 -9.98
CA PHE A 334 -2.17 -4.10 -10.01
C PHE A 334 -2.04 -4.84 -8.68
N ALA A 335 -3.10 -5.50 -8.22
CA ALA A 335 -3.04 -6.48 -7.14
C ALA A 335 -3.15 -7.90 -7.72
N ALA A 336 -2.19 -8.77 -7.40
CA ALA A 336 -2.20 -10.14 -7.86
C ALA A 336 -2.87 -11.08 -6.85
N MET A 337 -3.77 -11.95 -7.34
CA MET A 337 -4.32 -13.08 -6.59
C MET A 337 -3.42 -14.32 -6.72
N ARG A 338 -2.77 -14.48 -7.87
CA ARG A 338 -1.74 -15.49 -8.18
C ARG A 338 -0.94 -15.04 -9.41
N PRO A 339 0.15 -15.71 -9.78
CA PRO A 339 0.86 -15.41 -11.02
C PRO A 339 -0.10 -15.42 -12.22
N GLY A 340 -0.08 -14.36 -13.00
CA GLY A 340 -0.94 -14.19 -14.18
C GLY A 340 -2.41 -13.88 -13.89
N LEU A 341 -2.84 -13.80 -12.64
CA LEU A 341 -4.20 -13.38 -12.28
C LEU A 341 -4.16 -12.15 -11.39
N VAL A 342 -4.56 -11.02 -11.96
CA VAL A 342 -4.45 -9.70 -11.33
C VAL A 342 -5.76 -8.92 -11.42
N THR A 343 -5.87 -7.84 -10.64
CA THR A 343 -7.00 -6.92 -10.72
C THR A 343 -6.54 -5.49 -10.99
N SER A 344 -7.35 -4.73 -11.72
CA SER A 344 -7.12 -3.34 -12.11
C SER A 344 -8.44 -2.58 -12.29
N TYR A 345 -8.35 -1.25 -12.36
CA TYR A 345 -9.50 -0.43 -12.75
C TYR A 345 -9.86 -0.61 -14.22
N ALA A 346 -11.14 -0.76 -14.52
CA ALA A 346 -11.67 -0.93 -15.88
C ALA A 346 -11.40 0.27 -16.80
N ARG A 347 -11.16 1.45 -16.23
CA ARG A 347 -10.95 2.71 -16.97
C ARG A 347 -9.62 2.81 -17.73
N ASN A 348 -8.63 1.98 -17.40
CA ASN A 348 -7.29 1.99 -18.00
C ASN A 348 -7.26 1.12 -19.28
N GLU A 349 -8.09 1.47 -20.26
CA GLU A 349 -8.37 0.64 -21.43
C GLU A 349 -7.16 0.39 -22.32
N ALA A 350 -6.24 1.35 -22.46
CA ALA A 350 -5.06 1.15 -23.29
C ALA A 350 -4.08 0.18 -22.64
N THR A 351 -3.90 0.27 -21.31
CA THR A 351 -3.11 -0.69 -20.54
C THR A 351 -3.72 -2.09 -20.63
N LEU A 352 -5.05 -2.21 -20.50
CA LEU A 352 -5.75 -3.50 -20.61
C LEU A 352 -5.56 -4.11 -22.01
N ARG A 353 -5.58 -3.30 -23.10
CA ARG A 353 -5.26 -3.79 -24.45
C ARG A 353 -3.82 -4.30 -24.57
N GLU A 354 -2.83 -3.68 -23.90
CA GLU A 354 -1.47 -4.20 -23.87
C GLU A 354 -1.39 -5.52 -23.08
N MET A 355 -2.17 -5.65 -22.00
CA MET A 355 -2.29 -6.91 -21.25
C MET A 355 -2.89 -8.04 -22.15
N GLU A 356 -3.90 -7.73 -22.98
CA GLU A 356 -4.48 -8.70 -23.93
C GLU A 356 -3.44 -9.20 -24.94
N LYS A 357 -2.58 -8.32 -25.47
CA LYS A 357 -1.47 -8.71 -26.38
C LYS A 357 -0.51 -9.71 -25.74
N MET A 358 -0.37 -9.66 -24.40
CA MET A 358 0.47 -10.57 -23.62
C MET A 358 -0.29 -11.81 -23.10
N GLY A 359 -1.47 -12.06 -23.67
CA GLY A 359 -2.27 -13.25 -23.40
C GLY A 359 -3.16 -13.18 -22.16
N PHE A 360 -3.38 -12.01 -21.58
CA PHE A 360 -4.35 -11.84 -20.50
C PHE A 360 -5.76 -11.70 -21.07
N ARG A 361 -6.70 -12.42 -20.51
CA ARG A 361 -8.12 -12.23 -20.77
C ARG A 361 -8.66 -11.13 -19.84
N ILE A 362 -9.33 -10.12 -20.39
CA ILE A 362 -9.98 -9.08 -19.60
C ILE A 362 -11.36 -9.57 -19.19
N VAL A 363 -11.59 -9.65 -17.88
CA VAL A 363 -12.81 -10.20 -17.28
C VAL A 363 -13.45 -9.16 -16.38
N ASN A 364 -14.70 -8.82 -16.66
CA ASN A 364 -15.45 -7.90 -15.80
C ASN A 364 -15.78 -8.58 -14.46
N SER A 365 -15.55 -7.88 -13.36
CA SER A 365 -15.77 -8.41 -12.01
C SER A 365 -17.21 -8.84 -11.75
N VAL A 366 -18.21 -8.16 -12.32
CA VAL A 366 -19.62 -8.54 -12.15
C VAL A 366 -19.86 -9.91 -12.80
N ALA A 367 -19.45 -10.07 -14.07
CA ALA A 367 -19.59 -11.33 -14.78
C ALA A 367 -18.84 -12.49 -14.10
N PHE A 368 -17.68 -12.21 -13.50
CA PHE A 368 -16.95 -13.20 -12.70
C PHE A 368 -17.69 -13.56 -11.41
N LEU A 369 -18.13 -12.56 -10.65
CA LEU A 369 -18.78 -12.77 -9.34
C LEU A 369 -20.17 -13.45 -9.48
N THR A 370 -20.89 -13.18 -10.58
CA THR A 370 -22.17 -13.84 -10.89
C THR A 370 -22.02 -15.23 -11.50
N GLY A 371 -20.80 -15.63 -11.89
CA GLY A 371 -20.51 -16.93 -12.50
C GLY A 371 -20.76 -16.99 -14.01
N GLU A 372 -21.09 -15.86 -14.65
CA GLU A 372 -21.23 -15.78 -16.12
C GLU A 372 -19.89 -16.01 -16.83
N GLN A 373 -18.80 -15.58 -16.22
CA GLN A 373 -17.44 -15.83 -16.69
C GLN A 373 -16.64 -16.57 -15.61
N GLN A 374 -15.91 -17.58 -16.02
CA GLN A 374 -15.04 -18.37 -15.16
C GLN A 374 -13.58 -18.19 -15.59
N ILE A 375 -12.67 -18.31 -14.62
CA ILE A 375 -11.22 -18.28 -14.82
C ILE A 375 -10.70 -19.64 -14.34
N ALA A 376 -10.09 -20.38 -15.25
CA ALA A 376 -9.49 -21.68 -14.92
C ALA A 376 -8.13 -21.49 -14.21
N ASP A 377 -7.71 -22.54 -13.51
CA ASP A 377 -6.36 -22.58 -12.96
C ASP A 377 -5.31 -22.50 -14.08
N GLY A 378 -4.37 -21.57 -13.93
CA GLY A 378 -3.35 -21.32 -14.94
C GLY A 378 -3.72 -20.29 -16.01
N ASP A 379 -4.98 -19.87 -16.15
CA ASP A 379 -5.36 -18.80 -17.07
C ASP A 379 -4.70 -17.47 -16.67
N ARG A 380 -4.18 -16.73 -17.66
CA ARG A 380 -3.86 -15.30 -17.47
C ARG A 380 -5.12 -14.46 -17.59
N ALA A 381 -5.42 -13.67 -16.57
CA ALA A 381 -6.59 -12.79 -16.60
C ALA A 381 -6.40 -11.51 -15.77
N VAL A 382 -7.08 -10.45 -16.21
CA VAL A 382 -7.25 -9.23 -15.44
C VAL A 382 -8.72 -9.12 -15.04
N LEU A 383 -9.00 -9.19 -13.74
CA LEU A 383 -10.31 -8.89 -13.18
C LEU A 383 -10.47 -7.37 -13.05
N THR A 384 -11.39 -6.80 -13.83
CA THR A 384 -11.59 -5.35 -13.85
C THR A 384 -12.81 -4.95 -13.05
N PHE A 385 -12.69 -3.84 -12.32
CA PHE A 385 -13.80 -3.23 -11.58
C PHE A 385 -13.81 -1.71 -11.77
N GLU A 386 -14.95 -1.09 -11.45
CA GLU A 386 -15.09 0.35 -11.45
C GLU A 386 -14.26 0.95 -10.30
N GLY A 387 -13.65 2.09 -10.54
CA GLY A 387 -12.82 2.78 -9.55
C GLY A 387 -12.76 4.28 -9.87
N SER A 388 -13.88 4.85 -10.28
CA SER A 388 -13.97 6.27 -10.66
C SER A 388 -13.77 7.19 -9.45
N GLU A 389 -14.23 6.76 -8.28
CA GLU A 389 -14.05 7.49 -7.03
C GLU A 389 -12.77 7.08 -6.29
N LEU A 390 -12.48 5.77 -6.19
CA LEU A 390 -11.30 5.31 -5.47
C LEU A 390 -9.99 5.88 -6.03
N VAL A 391 -9.87 6.02 -7.35
CA VAL A 391 -8.67 6.57 -8.00
C VAL A 391 -8.40 8.04 -7.63
N ARG A 392 -9.42 8.81 -7.22
CA ARG A 392 -9.27 10.21 -6.76
C ARG A 392 -8.47 10.33 -5.47
N GLY A 393 -8.36 9.25 -4.70
CA GLY A 393 -7.47 9.15 -3.55
C GLY A 393 -5.99 8.94 -3.92
N GLY A 394 -5.66 8.82 -5.23
CA GLY A 394 -4.28 8.71 -5.70
C GLY A 394 -3.69 7.30 -5.67
N GLY A 395 -4.50 6.25 -5.49
CA GLY A 395 -4.02 4.86 -5.42
C GLY A 395 -4.86 3.86 -6.22
N GLY A 396 -4.33 2.66 -6.37
CA GLY A 396 -4.95 1.56 -7.10
C GLY A 396 -5.15 0.29 -6.26
N PRO A 397 -5.48 -0.83 -6.92
CA PRO A 397 -5.76 -2.09 -6.23
C PRO A 397 -4.64 -2.60 -5.31
N ARG A 398 -3.35 -2.42 -5.69
CA ARG A 398 -2.23 -2.81 -4.85
C ARG A 398 -2.19 -1.99 -3.56
N CYS A 399 -2.37 -0.68 -3.66
CA CYS A 399 -2.37 0.24 -2.52
C CYS A 399 -3.45 -0.14 -1.48
N MET A 400 -4.61 -0.64 -1.94
CA MET A 400 -5.73 -1.02 -1.09
C MET A 400 -5.59 -2.41 -0.43
N THR A 401 -4.42 -3.04 -0.53
CA THR A 401 -4.16 -4.38 0.04
C THR A 401 -2.89 -4.41 0.85
N CYS A 402 -2.94 -5.04 2.03
CA CYS A 402 -1.76 -5.44 2.78
C CYS A 402 -1.76 -6.99 2.87
N PRO A 403 -1.13 -7.71 1.94
CA PRO A 403 -0.98 -9.16 2.03
C PRO A 403 -0.21 -9.56 3.27
N VAL A 404 -0.71 -10.55 3.99
CA VAL A 404 -0.05 -11.11 5.17
C VAL A 404 0.39 -12.56 4.94
N VAL A 405 -0.30 -13.29 4.04
CA VAL A 405 0.11 -14.63 3.63
C VAL A 405 0.00 -14.78 2.11
N ARG A 406 1.11 -15.14 1.49
CA ARG A 406 1.19 -15.59 0.10
C ARG A 406 2.04 -16.84 0.00
N ASP A 407 1.66 -17.78 -0.88
CA ASP A 407 2.54 -18.90 -1.24
C ASP A 407 3.75 -18.39 -2.03
N ASP A 408 4.85 -19.12 -1.99
CA ASP A 408 5.98 -18.81 -2.86
C ASP A 408 5.65 -19.28 -4.30
N PRO A 409 5.66 -18.40 -5.30
CA PRO A 409 5.32 -18.76 -6.66
C PRO A 409 6.45 -19.52 -7.39
N TRP A 410 7.61 -19.65 -6.75
CA TRP A 410 8.79 -20.27 -7.32
C TRP A 410 9.06 -21.70 -6.81
N ASP A 411 8.27 -22.16 -5.82
CA ASP A 411 8.33 -23.54 -5.28
C ASP A 411 7.63 -24.56 -6.19
#